data_6e6ea2d02fc4d6716bb0658b1e9b09cc
#
_entry.id   6e6ea2d02fc4d6716bb0658b1e9b09cc
#
_cell.length_a   1.000
_cell.length_b   1.000
_cell.length_c   1.000
_cell.angle_alpha   90.00
_cell.angle_beta   90.00
_cell.angle_gamma   90.00
#
_symmetry.space_group_name_H-M   'P 1'
#
loop_
_entity.id
_entity.type
_entity.pdbx_description
1 polymer ?
#
loop_
_entity_poly.entity_id
_entity_poly.type
_entity_poly.pdbx_seq_one_letter_code
_entity_poly.pdbx_strand_id
1 'polypeptide(L)'
;MTIATVAQVLAWRPEALTELADEWVAAAGRLQTQADAVDDAMAGTPGVFTGTAAGAARHAIGPTAAGLRRMCQALVLAAAEARDAADVIGRGRDRVLAALADARNEGCAVADDGTVGPPAAPSALLVACSGGSGSAARAMLDARAADLTHVLRDALRALGAADDEAARAIDAAFDAASGGPAQVRPAAAPGDPVAEWPHMSQDSIAAQIAAMSNAERQRLVERQPAQVGNTDGVPWELRVAANRINIAHAILDEHRTLDAPDEVKLRAAVAPTLDPADAERLWATMQVDPALRAATIAGYDREARHRVEYYESLLADVPDPLDRDHRVPRQILAFDPARESLIELSGDLDRAHALGVLVPGLNTTFGGSADDVATARRFVAGSGGDVAMIRYLGGHFPTGPLPAGVVDAADPHHALQMAPRLAAFSEDVDRQAGPKPVTYVGHSYGGSILGTAECFGLTADRVIYVEAAGAGVGVRDPSGWHNRNPAVVRFSMTAPGDPIGLVQGIPFGPHGADPDQMPGVIRLDPGRRLTGTPMAGPSAHGDVVNEPSDAWHNILAVISGDREHIRVR
;
A
#
# COMPACT_ATOMS: atom_id res chain seq x y z
N MET A 1 -7.51 29.02 -5.85
CA MET A 1 -6.99 28.22 -6.98
C MET A 1 -6.19 29.14 -7.87
N THR A 2 -4.91 28.93 -7.88
CA THR A 2 -3.98 29.68 -8.74
C THR A 2 -4.03 29.09 -10.14
N ILE A 3 -4.25 29.90 -11.16
CA ILE A 3 -4.19 29.43 -12.57
C ILE A 3 -2.75 29.68 -13.01
N ALA A 4 -2.03 28.64 -13.38
CA ALA A 4 -0.68 28.77 -13.91
C ALA A 4 -0.70 29.49 -15.27
N THR A 5 0.28 30.34 -15.55
CA THR A 5 0.43 30.98 -16.86
C THR A 5 1.35 30.18 -17.76
N VAL A 6 1.25 30.37 -19.09
CA VAL A 6 2.13 29.71 -20.05
C VAL A 6 3.61 30.02 -19.77
N ALA A 7 3.94 31.25 -19.44
CA ALA A 7 5.32 31.66 -19.10
C ALA A 7 5.84 30.96 -17.85
N GLN A 8 5.01 30.83 -16.81
CA GLN A 8 5.36 30.08 -15.61
C GLN A 8 5.63 28.62 -15.93
N VAL A 9 4.73 27.93 -16.65
CA VAL A 9 4.88 26.52 -17.01
C VAL A 9 6.13 26.25 -17.84
N LEU A 10 6.50 27.15 -18.73
CA LEU A 10 7.76 27.05 -19.49
C LEU A 10 9.00 27.14 -18.60
N ALA A 11 8.93 27.89 -17.50
CA ALA A 11 10.03 28.08 -16.56
C ALA A 11 10.09 27.01 -15.46
N TRP A 12 9.03 26.25 -15.24
CA TRP A 12 8.96 25.25 -14.16
C TRP A 12 9.93 24.09 -14.39
N ARG A 13 10.54 23.69 -13.30
CA ARG A 13 11.49 22.57 -13.22
C ARG A 13 11.00 21.58 -12.16
N PRO A 14 10.08 20.67 -12.51
CA PRO A 14 9.56 19.69 -11.54
C PRO A 14 10.66 18.85 -10.88
N GLU A 15 11.75 18.57 -11.60
CA GLU A 15 12.93 17.87 -11.11
C GLU A 15 13.60 18.55 -9.90
N ALA A 16 13.43 19.86 -9.73
CA ALA A 16 13.93 20.57 -8.55
C ALA A 16 13.26 20.14 -7.24
N LEU A 17 12.02 19.65 -7.31
CA LEU A 17 11.34 19.05 -6.15
C LEU A 17 11.98 17.72 -5.74
N THR A 18 12.43 16.92 -6.71
CA THR A 18 13.17 15.68 -6.45
C THR A 18 14.55 15.99 -5.83
N GLU A 19 15.27 16.98 -6.36
CA GLU A 19 16.54 17.44 -5.79
C GLU A 19 16.36 17.90 -4.33
N LEU A 20 15.31 18.66 -4.04
CA LEU A 20 14.97 19.11 -2.70
C LEU A 20 14.59 17.96 -1.76
N ALA A 21 13.83 16.98 -2.26
CA ALA A 21 13.48 15.78 -1.51
C ALA A 21 14.74 15.00 -1.08
N ASP A 22 15.72 14.86 -1.96
CA ASP A 22 16.99 14.19 -1.64
C ASP A 22 17.77 14.93 -0.55
N GLU A 23 17.78 16.28 -0.59
CA GLU A 23 18.37 17.09 0.46
C GLU A 23 17.67 16.91 1.81
N TRP A 24 16.33 16.81 1.82
CA TRP A 24 15.55 16.59 3.04
C TRP A 24 15.81 15.21 3.64
N VAL A 25 15.89 14.17 2.82
CA VAL A 25 16.23 12.82 3.30
C VAL A 25 17.63 12.80 3.91
N ALA A 26 18.61 13.43 3.25
CA ALA A 26 19.97 13.55 3.80
C ALA A 26 20.00 14.35 5.12
N ALA A 27 19.19 15.41 5.24
CA ALA A 27 19.04 16.16 6.49
C ALA A 27 18.40 15.30 7.59
N ALA A 28 17.38 14.53 7.26
CA ALA A 28 16.73 13.61 8.19
C ALA A 28 17.72 12.58 8.75
N GLY A 29 18.55 11.97 7.90
CA GLY A 29 19.60 11.04 8.32
C GLY A 29 20.58 11.65 9.32
N ARG A 30 21.04 12.89 9.05
CA ARG A 30 21.92 13.61 9.99
C ARG A 30 21.26 13.88 11.34
N LEU A 31 20.00 14.32 11.35
CA LEU A 31 19.24 14.58 12.58
C LEU A 31 18.97 13.30 13.35
N GLN A 32 18.69 12.19 12.66
CA GLN A 32 18.50 10.88 13.28
C GLN A 32 19.77 10.42 14.01
N THR A 33 20.93 10.53 13.36
CA THR A 33 22.22 10.22 13.98
C THR A 33 22.46 11.04 15.25
N GLN A 34 22.05 12.33 15.25
CA GLN A 34 22.16 13.17 16.44
C GLN A 34 21.18 12.75 17.54
N ALA A 35 19.94 12.35 17.19
CA ALA A 35 18.97 11.84 18.15
C ALA A 35 19.47 10.53 18.81
N ASP A 36 20.03 9.64 18.00
CA ASP A 36 20.58 8.38 18.50
C ASP A 36 21.79 8.60 19.42
N ALA A 37 22.69 9.53 19.07
CA ALA A 37 23.82 9.90 19.92
C ALA A 37 23.37 10.47 21.29
N VAL A 38 22.26 11.23 21.30
CA VAL A 38 21.66 11.71 22.56
C VAL A 38 21.12 10.57 23.41
N ASP A 39 20.45 9.60 22.79
CA ASP A 39 19.93 8.42 23.51
C ASP A 39 21.05 7.52 24.02
N ASP A 40 22.09 7.27 23.23
CA ASP A 40 23.27 6.50 23.64
C ASP A 40 23.98 7.15 24.84
N ALA A 41 24.14 8.46 24.79
CA ALA A 41 24.69 9.23 25.91
C ALA A 41 23.82 9.11 27.18
N MET A 42 22.49 9.08 27.00
CA MET A 42 21.54 8.86 28.11
C MET A 42 21.58 7.43 28.64
N ALA A 43 21.66 6.44 27.75
CA ALA A 43 21.71 5.01 28.12
C ALA A 43 23.00 4.65 28.86
N GLY A 44 24.13 5.31 28.54
CA GLY A 44 25.43 5.10 29.25
C GLY A 44 25.52 5.72 30.65
N THR A 45 24.56 6.61 31.02
CA THR A 45 24.64 7.35 32.29
C THR A 45 24.16 6.62 33.56
N PRO A 46 23.24 5.60 33.52
CA PRO A 46 22.70 5.02 34.75
C PRO A 46 23.74 4.36 35.67
N GLY A 47 24.85 3.87 35.13
CA GLY A 47 25.92 3.23 35.92
C GLY A 47 26.94 4.22 36.49
N VAL A 48 27.01 5.44 35.98
CA VAL A 48 28.06 6.42 36.29
C VAL A 48 27.52 7.65 37.01
N PHE A 49 26.24 8.00 36.80
CA PHE A 49 25.60 9.18 37.36
C PHE A 49 24.16 8.89 37.82
N THR A 50 24.00 8.85 39.18
CA THR A 50 22.71 8.58 39.85
C THR A 50 22.31 9.76 40.74
N GLY A 51 21.01 9.94 41.00
CA GLY A 51 20.47 10.98 41.87
C GLY A 51 19.50 11.92 41.18
N THR A 52 18.94 12.89 41.93
CA THR A 52 17.90 13.83 41.47
C THR A 52 18.36 14.68 40.31
N ALA A 53 19.60 15.15 40.28
CA ALA A 53 20.16 15.93 39.18
C ALA A 53 20.28 15.09 37.89
N ALA A 54 20.65 13.83 37.98
CA ALA A 54 20.68 12.89 36.87
C ALA A 54 19.29 12.62 36.32
N GLY A 55 18.30 12.49 37.22
CA GLY A 55 16.88 12.36 36.85
C GLY A 55 16.36 13.60 36.14
N ALA A 56 16.68 14.79 36.66
CA ALA A 56 16.30 16.05 36.04
C ALA A 56 16.93 16.26 34.66
N ALA A 57 18.22 15.92 34.50
CA ALA A 57 18.92 16.01 33.21
C ALA A 57 18.29 15.07 32.16
N ARG A 58 18.01 13.80 32.51
CA ARG A 58 17.34 12.83 31.62
C ARG A 58 15.93 13.32 31.25
N HIS A 59 15.20 13.90 32.20
CA HIS A 59 13.86 14.45 31.95
C HIS A 59 13.89 15.67 31.01
N ALA A 60 14.92 16.50 31.08
CA ALA A 60 15.07 17.67 30.22
C ALA A 60 15.53 17.30 28.80
N ILE A 61 16.31 16.24 28.62
CA ILE A 61 16.88 15.85 27.33
C ILE A 61 15.90 15.00 26.50
N GLY A 62 15.05 14.17 27.13
CA GLY A 62 14.09 13.31 26.44
C GLY A 62 13.18 14.04 25.43
N PRO A 63 12.59 15.20 25.77
CA PRO A 63 11.82 16.00 24.82
C PRO A 63 12.61 16.50 23.60
N THR A 64 13.92 16.73 23.78
CA THR A 64 14.81 17.19 22.67
C THR A 64 15.04 16.06 21.66
N ALA A 65 15.37 14.86 22.12
CA ALA A 65 15.50 13.69 21.24
C ALA A 65 14.19 13.35 20.51
N ALA A 66 13.06 13.42 21.21
CA ALA A 66 11.74 13.26 20.61
C ALA A 66 11.42 14.35 19.57
N GLY A 67 11.84 15.58 19.80
CA GLY A 67 11.73 16.70 18.85
C GLY A 67 12.55 16.47 17.58
N LEU A 68 13.79 16.00 17.72
CA LEU A 68 14.65 15.65 16.58
C LEU A 68 14.02 14.53 15.74
N ARG A 69 13.49 13.48 16.36
CA ARG A 69 12.83 12.39 15.64
C ARG A 69 11.59 12.85 14.88
N ARG A 70 10.74 13.69 15.49
CA ARG A 70 9.60 14.26 14.77
C ARG A 70 10.03 15.07 13.55
N MET A 71 11.11 15.85 13.65
CA MET A 71 11.66 16.59 12.51
C MET A 71 12.19 15.63 11.44
N CYS A 72 12.88 14.54 11.81
CA CYS A 72 13.30 13.52 10.86
C CYS A 72 12.11 12.93 10.09
N GLN A 73 11.06 12.56 10.80
CA GLN A 73 9.83 12.00 10.22
C GLN A 73 9.19 13.00 9.25
N ALA A 74 9.06 14.28 9.66
CA ALA A 74 8.50 15.32 8.81
C ALA A 74 9.30 15.52 7.52
N LEU A 75 10.64 15.52 7.60
CA LEU A 75 11.50 15.65 6.43
C LEU A 75 11.34 14.47 5.47
N VAL A 76 11.24 13.24 5.98
CA VAL A 76 11.02 12.06 5.12
C VAL A 76 9.64 12.08 4.49
N LEU A 77 8.59 12.43 5.25
CA LEU A 77 7.24 12.55 4.71
C LEU A 77 7.16 13.67 3.67
N ALA A 78 7.72 14.84 3.96
CA ALA A 78 7.78 15.96 3.02
C ALA A 78 8.57 15.61 1.75
N ALA A 79 9.65 14.82 1.87
CA ALA A 79 10.41 14.35 0.72
C ALA A 79 9.58 13.39 -0.17
N ALA A 80 8.78 12.52 0.41
CA ALA A 80 7.88 11.65 -0.35
C ALA A 80 6.81 12.47 -1.09
N GLU A 81 6.18 13.44 -0.40
CA GLU A 81 5.20 14.35 -1.03
C GLU A 81 5.83 15.19 -2.16
N ALA A 82 7.07 15.66 -1.97
CA ALA A 82 7.78 16.43 -2.99
C ALA A 82 8.11 15.62 -4.25
N ARG A 83 8.46 14.33 -4.11
CA ARG A 83 8.69 13.44 -5.27
C ARG A 83 7.40 13.13 -6.00
N ASP A 84 6.32 12.85 -5.28
CA ASP A 84 5.01 12.64 -5.90
C ASP A 84 4.53 13.91 -6.64
N ALA A 85 4.73 15.07 -6.03
CA ALA A 85 4.46 16.37 -6.64
C ALA A 85 5.28 16.58 -7.92
N ALA A 86 6.58 16.24 -7.93
CA ALA A 86 7.43 16.34 -9.11
C ALA A 86 6.86 15.56 -10.29
N ASP A 87 6.37 14.34 -10.03
CA ASP A 87 5.78 13.47 -11.03
C ASP A 87 4.42 14.01 -11.55
N VAL A 88 3.55 14.45 -10.65
CA VAL A 88 2.22 14.98 -11.02
C VAL A 88 2.36 16.28 -11.81
N ILE A 89 3.18 17.22 -11.31
CA ILE A 89 3.46 18.51 -11.96
C ILE A 89 4.19 18.29 -13.29
N GLY A 90 5.13 17.33 -13.36
CA GLY A 90 5.83 16.96 -14.58
C GLY A 90 4.86 16.51 -15.67
N ARG A 91 3.99 15.57 -15.37
CA ARG A 91 2.94 15.12 -16.33
C ARG A 91 1.98 16.24 -16.71
N GLY A 92 1.59 17.09 -15.76
CA GLY A 92 0.75 18.25 -16.02
C GLY A 92 1.42 19.26 -16.96
N ARG A 93 2.72 19.55 -16.71
CA ARG A 93 3.55 20.39 -17.57
C ARG A 93 3.64 19.84 -19.00
N ASP A 94 3.88 18.55 -19.15
CA ASP A 94 3.98 17.90 -20.47
C ASP A 94 2.68 18.01 -21.26
N ARG A 95 1.50 17.88 -20.61
CA ARG A 95 0.19 18.12 -21.23
C ARG A 95 0.04 19.56 -21.74
N VAL A 96 0.45 20.55 -20.94
CA VAL A 96 0.44 21.95 -21.35
C VAL A 96 1.37 22.17 -22.53
N LEU A 97 2.59 21.63 -22.49
CA LEU A 97 3.57 21.75 -23.58
C LEU A 97 3.08 21.09 -24.87
N ALA A 98 2.42 19.93 -24.79
CA ALA A 98 1.79 19.27 -25.93
C ALA A 98 0.68 20.15 -26.55
N ALA A 99 -0.23 20.67 -25.72
CA ALA A 99 -1.30 21.56 -26.20
C ALA A 99 -0.76 22.86 -26.83
N LEU A 100 0.33 23.41 -26.27
CA LEU A 100 1.04 24.55 -26.85
C LEU A 100 1.67 24.23 -28.21
N ALA A 101 2.28 23.05 -28.32
CA ALA A 101 2.88 22.59 -29.58
C ALA A 101 1.79 22.39 -30.66
N ASP A 102 0.66 21.80 -30.32
CA ASP A 102 -0.46 21.61 -31.23
C ASP A 102 -0.99 22.95 -31.75
N ALA A 103 -1.23 23.91 -30.84
CA ALA A 103 -1.69 25.26 -31.25
C ALA A 103 -0.68 25.95 -32.17
N ARG A 104 0.62 25.85 -31.87
CA ARG A 104 1.67 26.46 -32.70
C ARG A 104 1.83 25.78 -34.06
N ASN A 105 1.71 24.47 -34.12
CA ASN A 105 1.78 23.68 -35.35
C ASN A 105 0.60 24.02 -36.30
N GLU A 106 -0.56 24.40 -35.73
CA GLU A 106 -1.71 24.90 -36.50
C GLU A 106 -1.57 26.38 -36.87
N GLY A 107 -0.44 27.03 -36.59
CA GLY A 107 -0.17 28.43 -36.90
C GLY A 107 -0.91 29.43 -36.03
N CYS A 108 -1.39 29.01 -34.88
CA CYS A 108 -2.11 29.85 -33.91
C CYS A 108 -1.14 30.64 -33.03
N ALA A 109 -1.53 31.85 -32.64
CA ALA A 109 -0.86 32.62 -31.60
C ALA A 109 -1.41 32.24 -30.21
N VAL A 110 -0.55 32.07 -29.23
CA VAL A 110 -0.95 31.71 -27.85
C VAL A 110 -0.54 32.82 -26.89
N ALA A 111 -1.52 33.35 -26.17
CA ALA A 111 -1.32 34.33 -25.10
C ALA A 111 -0.95 33.63 -23.75
N ASP A 112 -0.40 34.38 -22.80
CA ASP A 112 0.09 33.86 -21.52
C ASP A 112 -1.02 33.29 -20.62
N ASP A 113 -2.27 33.75 -20.81
CA ASP A 113 -3.46 33.23 -20.13
C ASP A 113 -4.06 31.95 -20.78
N GLY A 114 -3.37 31.39 -21.78
CA GLY A 114 -3.83 30.22 -22.54
C GLY A 114 -4.86 30.53 -23.63
N THR A 115 -5.12 31.80 -23.94
CA THR A 115 -5.98 32.17 -25.10
C THR A 115 -5.25 31.88 -26.41
N VAL A 116 -5.90 31.16 -27.31
CA VAL A 116 -5.38 30.81 -28.62
C VAL A 116 -6.05 31.68 -29.68
N GLY A 117 -5.25 32.45 -30.40
CA GLY A 117 -5.70 33.24 -31.54
C GLY A 117 -5.53 32.46 -32.84
N PRO A 118 -6.53 32.45 -33.74
CA PRO A 118 -6.44 31.73 -35.00
C PRO A 118 -5.40 32.34 -35.93
N PRO A 119 -4.90 31.59 -36.94
CA PRO A 119 -4.03 32.12 -37.98
C PRO A 119 -4.62 33.35 -38.68
N ALA A 120 -3.79 34.29 -39.10
CA ALA A 120 -4.22 35.58 -39.66
C ALA A 120 -5.15 35.42 -40.91
N ALA A 121 -4.88 34.41 -41.73
CA ALA A 121 -5.67 34.08 -42.90
C ALA A 121 -5.87 32.58 -43.09
N PRO A 122 -7.02 32.11 -43.59
CA PRO A 122 -7.20 30.72 -43.93
C PRO A 122 -6.33 30.31 -45.13
N SER A 123 -5.83 29.08 -45.12
CA SER A 123 -5.10 28.54 -46.27
C SER A 123 -6.00 28.35 -47.51
N ALA A 124 -5.40 28.42 -48.68
CA ALA A 124 -6.13 28.18 -49.93
C ALA A 124 -6.86 26.82 -49.96
N LEU A 125 -6.25 25.80 -49.35
CA LEU A 125 -6.85 24.46 -49.21
C LEU A 125 -8.08 24.51 -48.32
N LEU A 126 -8.03 25.17 -47.16
CA LEU A 126 -9.16 25.29 -46.25
C LEU A 126 -10.33 26.04 -46.90
N VAL A 127 -10.05 27.12 -47.67
CA VAL A 127 -11.07 27.86 -48.44
C VAL A 127 -11.72 26.93 -49.49
N ALA A 128 -10.91 26.14 -50.21
CA ALA A 128 -11.43 25.18 -51.17
C ALA A 128 -12.31 24.11 -50.51
N CYS A 129 -11.88 23.55 -49.37
CA CYS A 129 -12.67 22.58 -48.58
C CYS A 129 -13.95 23.17 -47.99
N SER A 130 -14.00 24.50 -47.81
CA SER A 130 -15.19 25.23 -47.32
C SER A 130 -16.12 25.69 -48.47
N GLY A 131 -16.09 25.02 -49.62
CA GLY A 131 -16.90 25.34 -50.79
C GLY A 131 -16.53 26.68 -51.45
N GLY A 132 -15.29 27.15 -51.34
CA GLY A 132 -14.81 28.43 -51.86
C GLY A 132 -15.13 29.64 -50.97
N SER A 133 -15.78 29.44 -49.84
CA SER A 133 -16.17 30.52 -48.92
C SER A 133 -15.05 30.87 -47.92
N GLY A 134 -14.41 32.00 -48.09
CA GLY A 134 -13.40 32.53 -47.16
C GLY A 134 -13.98 32.82 -45.76
N SER A 135 -15.25 33.21 -45.65
CA SER A 135 -15.93 33.44 -44.38
C SER A 135 -16.23 32.14 -43.64
N ALA A 136 -16.61 31.07 -44.33
CA ALA A 136 -16.80 29.76 -43.74
C ALA A 136 -15.46 29.16 -43.26
N ALA A 137 -14.40 29.28 -44.06
CA ALA A 137 -13.05 28.89 -43.68
C ALA A 137 -12.56 29.64 -42.43
N ARG A 138 -12.86 30.95 -42.35
CA ARG A 138 -12.52 31.75 -41.14
C ARG A 138 -13.28 31.28 -39.90
N ALA A 139 -14.59 31.04 -40.03
CA ALA A 139 -15.39 30.52 -38.91
C ALA A 139 -14.87 29.17 -38.38
N MET A 140 -14.38 28.29 -39.26
CA MET A 140 -13.75 27.02 -38.85
C MET A 140 -12.46 27.26 -38.08
N LEU A 141 -11.60 28.21 -38.49
CA LEU A 141 -10.39 28.54 -37.74
C LEU A 141 -10.71 29.17 -36.38
N ASP A 142 -11.73 30.03 -36.31
CA ASP A 142 -12.14 30.65 -35.06
C ASP A 142 -12.72 29.60 -34.10
N ALA A 143 -13.52 28.64 -34.56
CA ALA A 143 -14.02 27.53 -33.78
C ALA A 143 -12.86 26.64 -33.28
N ARG A 144 -11.90 26.30 -34.14
CA ARG A 144 -10.74 25.50 -33.76
C ARG A 144 -9.85 26.19 -32.70
N ALA A 145 -9.63 27.50 -32.86
CA ALA A 145 -8.88 28.28 -31.86
C ALA A 145 -9.62 28.34 -30.51
N ALA A 146 -10.95 28.39 -30.51
CA ALA A 146 -11.76 28.32 -29.31
C ALA A 146 -11.62 26.95 -28.62
N ASP A 147 -11.64 25.83 -29.35
CA ASP A 147 -11.42 24.49 -28.82
C ASP A 147 -10.02 24.35 -28.20
N LEU A 148 -8.98 24.80 -28.92
CA LEU A 148 -7.61 24.80 -28.43
C LEU A 148 -7.45 25.68 -27.18
N THR A 149 -8.15 26.83 -27.11
CA THR A 149 -8.17 27.68 -25.90
C THR A 149 -8.77 26.93 -24.73
N HIS A 150 -9.84 26.18 -24.93
CA HIS A 150 -10.47 25.40 -23.87
C HIS A 150 -9.53 24.32 -23.35
N VAL A 151 -8.95 23.52 -24.24
CA VAL A 151 -7.98 22.46 -23.89
C VAL A 151 -6.79 23.03 -23.11
N LEU A 152 -6.19 24.12 -23.60
CA LEU A 152 -5.02 24.70 -22.96
C LEU A 152 -5.34 25.31 -21.60
N ARG A 153 -6.45 26.03 -21.46
CA ARG A 153 -6.87 26.61 -20.18
C ARG A 153 -7.26 25.56 -19.17
N ASP A 154 -7.84 24.44 -19.60
CA ASP A 154 -8.13 23.31 -18.72
C ASP A 154 -6.85 22.67 -18.22
N ALA A 155 -5.86 22.47 -19.09
CA ALA A 155 -4.55 21.94 -18.68
C ALA A 155 -3.83 22.89 -17.72
N LEU A 156 -3.85 24.22 -17.95
CA LEU A 156 -3.26 25.21 -17.04
C LEU A 156 -3.96 25.25 -15.67
N ARG A 157 -5.29 25.14 -15.64
CA ARG A 157 -6.04 25.07 -14.37
C ARG A 157 -5.73 23.78 -13.60
N ALA A 158 -5.70 22.64 -14.28
CA ALA A 158 -5.38 21.37 -13.67
C ALA A 158 -3.96 21.37 -13.07
N LEU A 159 -3.00 21.94 -13.81
CA LEU A 159 -1.62 22.05 -13.33
C LEU A 159 -1.49 23.00 -12.12
N GLY A 160 -2.17 24.16 -12.12
CA GLY A 160 -2.19 25.06 -10.97
C GLY A 160 -2.85 24.44 -9.73
N ALA A 161 -3.89 23.62 -9.94
CA ALA A 161 -4.53 22.88 -8.85
C ALA A 161 -3.59 21.81 -8.25
N ALA A 162 -2.82 21.12 -9.09
CA ALA A 162 -1.82 20.15 -8.65
C ALA A 162 -0.69 20.80 -7.84
N ASP A 163 -0.24 21.98 -8.23
CA ASP A 163 0.76 22.77 -7.49
C ASP A 163 0.23 23.23 -6.11
N ASP A 164 -0.99 23.77 -6.07
CA ASP A 164 -1.67 24.15 -4.82
C ASP A 164 -1.86 22.93 -3.88
N GLU A 165 -2.12 21.73 -4.43
CA GLU A 165 -2.26 20.48 -3.66
C GLU A 165 -0.92 20.03 -3.09
N ALA A 166 0.12 19.99 -3.94
CA ALA A 166 1.48 19.64 -3.54
C ALA A 166 1.99 20.54 -2.40
N ALA A 167 1.79 21.85 -2.50
CA ALA A 167 2.17 22.78 -1.45
C ALA A 167 1.49 22.45 -0.12
N ARG A 168 0.18 22.16 -0.15
CA ARG A 168 -0.58 21.79 1.08
C ARG A 168 -0.11 20.45 1.67
N ALA A 169 0.21 19.46 0.85
CA ALA A 169 0.69 18.17 1.32
C ALA A 169 2.07 18.30 1.99
N ILE A 170 2.99 19.06 1.39
CA ILE A 170 4.30 19.35 1.97
C ILE A 170 4.17 20.13 3.29
N ASP A 171 3.34 21.17 3.33
CA ASP A 171 3.12 21.96 4.54
C ASP A 171 2.53 21.08 5.67
N ALA A 172 1.56 20.21 5.35
CA ALA A 172 0.96 19.30 6.32
C ALA A 172 1.99 18.31 6.92
N ALA A 173 2.97 17.85 6.12
CA ALA A 173 4.05 17.01 6.62
C ALA A 173 4.93 17.72 7.66
N PHE A 174 5.17 19.03 7.49
CA PHE A 174 5.92 19.84 8.46
C PHE A 174 5.07 20.28 9.66
N ASP A 175 3.78 20.55 9.47
CA ASP A 175 2.87 20.94 10.56
C ASP A 175 2.73 19.81 11.58
N ALA A 176 2.71 18.56 11.13
CA ALA A 176 2.72 17.38 12.01
C ALA A 176 3.94 17.35 12.96
N ALA A 177 5.08 17.92 12.55
CA ALA A 177 6.28 18.03 13.40
C ALA A 177 6.26 19.24 14.35
N SER A 178 5.51 20.29 13.99
CA SER A 178 5.53 21.59 14.67
C SER A 178 4.65 21.66 15.91
N GLY A 179 3.98 20.55 16.29
CA GLY A 179 3.19 20.47 17.52
C GLY A 179 4.01 20.99 18.70
N GLY A 180 3.71 22.24 19.13
CA GLY A 180 4.46 23.01 20.10
C GLY A 180 4.66 22.28 21.43
N PRO A 181 5.57 22.76 22.29
CA PRO A 181 5.85 22.13 23.56
C PRO A 181 4.54 22.05 24.38
N ALA A 182 4.01 20.85 24.53
CA ALA A 182 2.88 20.60 25.42
C ALA A 182 3.27 21.15 26.80
N GLN A 183 2.52 22.13 27.31
CA GLN A 183 2.67 22.60 28.68
C GLN A 183 2.53 21.38 29.59
N VAL A 184 3.65 20.94 30.15
CA VAL A 184 3.71 19.84 31.10
C VAL A 184 2.99 20.27 32.36
N ARG A 185 1.76 19.86 32.51
CA ARG A 185 1.11 19.75 33.80
C ARG A 185 1.67 18.48 34.46
N PRO A 186 2.24 18.53 35.66
CA PRO A 186 2.66 17.32 36.36
C PRO A 186 1.41 16.59 36.85
N ALA A 187 0.88 15.71 36.04
CA ALA A 187 -0.02 14.66 36.50
C ALA A 187 0.86 13.41 36.72
N ALA A 188 0.58 12.66 37.77
CA ALA A 188 1.19 11.36 38.04
C ALA A 188 1.24 10.57 36.72
N ALA A 189 2.40 10.02 36.38
CA ALA A 189 2.62 9.28 35.15
C ALA A 189 1.54 8.20 35.02
N PRO A 190 0.59 8.30 34.09
CA PRO A 190 -0.23 7.14 33.74
C PRO A 190 0.75 6.12 33.16
N GLY A 191 0.63 4.86 33.53
CA GLY A 191 1.36 3.78 32.86
C GLY A 191 1.20 3.91 31.36
N ASP A 192 2.20 3.49 30.61
CA ASP A 192 2.16 3.51 29.14
C ASP A 192 0.85 2.84 28.67
N PRO A 193 -0.08 3.58 28.00
CA PRO A 193 -1.39 3.04 27.69
C PRO A 193 -1.32 1.80 26.77
N VAL A 194 -0.23 1.62 26.01
CA VAL A 194 -0.08 0.48 25.10
C VAL A 194 0.61 -0.73 25.77
N ALA A 195 1.18 -0.57 26.95
CA ALA A 195 1.91 -1.65 27.62
C ALA A 195 1.00 -2.84 27.97
N GLU A 196 -0.29 -2.59 28.20
CA GLU A 196 -1.26 -3.62 28.54
C GLU A 196 -2.02 -4.19 27.35
N TRP A 197 -1.92 -3.58 26.16
CA TRP A 197 -2.65 -4.00 24.96
C TRP A 197 -2.48 -5.48 24.58
N PRO A 198 -1.29 -6.11 24.75
CA PRO A 198 -1.15 -7.55 24.49
C PRO A 198 -2.05 -8.45 25.33
N HIS A 199 -2.58 -7.93 26.44
CA HIS A 199 -3.46 -8.64 27.37
C HIS A 199 -4.91 -8.16 27.34
N MET A 200 -5.23 -7.17 26.49
CA MET A 200 -6.56 -6.59 26.35
C MET A 200 -7.30 -7.19 25.15
N SER A 201 -8.63 -7.24 25.26
CA SER A 201 -9.46 -7.52 24.08
C SER A 201 -9.43 -6.32 23.13
N GLN A 202 -9.68 -6.56 21.86
CA GLN A 202 -9.76 -5.49 20.84
C GLN A 202 -10.85 -4.46 21.19
N ASP A 203 -11.99 -4.88 21.76
CA ASP A 203 -13.04 -3.98 22.23
C ASP A 203 -12.56 -3.08 23.38
N SER A 204 -11.74 -3.63 24.29
CA SER A 204 -11.17 -2.84 25.39
C SER A 204 -10.16 -1.81 24.89
N ILE A 205 -9.35 -2.17 23.87
CA ILE A 205 -8.42 -1.23 23.22
C ILE A 205 -9.21 -0.12 22.51
N ALA A 206 -10.22 -0.47 21.71
CA ALA A 206 -11.08 0.49 21.03
C ALA A 206 -11.78 1.45 22.04
N ALA A 207 -12.32 0.92 23.13
CA ALA A 207 -12.96 1.71 24.18
C ALA A 207 -11.96 2.64 24.89
N GLN A 208 -10.74 2.17 25.19
CA GLN A 208 -9.68 2.98 25.77
C GLN A 208 -9.33 4.17 24.87
N ILE A 209 -9.16 3.91 23.56
CA ILE A 209 -8.84 4.95 22.57
C ILE A 209 -10.03 5.91 22.38
N ALA A 210 -11.26 5.40 22.35
CA ALA A 210 -12.47 6.22 22.23
C ALA A 210 -12.61 7.23 23.40
N ALA A 211 -12.14 6.86 24.59
CA ALA A 211 -12.13 7.74 25.77
C ALA A 211 -11.05 8.83 25.72
N MET A 212 -10.07 8.75 24.81
CA MET A 212 -8.99 9.73 24.66
C MET A 212 -9.47 10.95 23.87
N SER A 213 -8.95 12.13 24.24
CA SER A 213 -9.08 13.33 23.42
C SER A 213 -8.28 13.21 22.12
N ASN A 214 -8.59 14.02 21.11
CA ASN A 214 -7.85 14.03 19.83
C ASN A 214 -6.34 14.28 20.05
N ALA A 215 -5.98 15.19 20.99
CA ALA A 215 -4.59 15.46 21.31
C ALA A 215 -3.87 14.27 21.98
N GLU A 216 -4.59 13.43 22.73
CA GLU A 216 -4.04 12.20 23.31
C GLU A 216 -3.86 11.12 22.25
N ARG A 217 -4.83 10.95 21.36
CA ARG A 217 -4.74 10.04 20.22
C ARG A 217 -3.56 10.40 19.30
N GLN A 218 -3.38 11.68 18.99
CA GLN A 218 -2.25 12.15 18.20
C GLN A 218 -0.91 11.87 18.89
N ARG A 219 -0.78 12.18 20.18
CA ARG A 219 0.43 11.84 20.94
C ARG A 219 0.71 10.33 21.00
N LEU A 220 -0.34 9.52 21.07
CA LEU A 220 -0.23 8.07 21.04
C LEU A 220 0.35 7.59 19.71
N VAL A 221 -0.18 8.07 18.57
CA VAL A 221 0.33 7.80 17.22
C VAL A 221 1.81 8.21 17.09
N GLU A 222 2.18 9.40 17.57
CA GLU A 222 3.55 9.93 17.47
C GLU A 222 4.56 9.16 18.33
N ARG A 223 4.15 8.71 19.53
CA ARG A 223 5.06 8.08 20.50
C ARG A 223 5.18 6.58 20.35
N GLN A 224 4.12 5.92 19.88
CA GLN A 224 4.01 4.47 19.81
C GLN A 224 3.52 4.01 18.43
N PRO A 225 4.09 4.54 17.32
CA PRO A 225 3.56 4.25 15.99
C PRO A 225 3.59 2.76 15.65
N ALA A 226 4.61 2.02 16.09
CA ALA A 226 4.72 0.59 15.82
C ALA A 226 3.56 -0.21 16.42
N GLN A 227 3.18 0.08 17.66
CA GLN A 227 2.06 -0.56 18.34
C GLN A 227 0.73 -0.08 17.77
N VAL A 228 0.54 1.23 17.63
CA VAL A 228 -0.70 1.82 17.11
C VAL A 228 -1.00 1.34 15.69
N GLY A 229 0.02 1.28 14.84
CA GLY A 229 -0.13 0.90 13.43
C GLY A 229 -0.40 -0.59 13.21
N ASN A 230 -0.06 -1.45 14.18
CA ASN A 230 -0.07 -2.90 13.98
C ASN A 230 -0.90 -3.67 15.03
N THR A 231 -1.71 -2.98 15.85
CA THR A 231 -2.56 -3.63 16.86
C THR A 231 -4.02 -3.59 16.43
N ASP A 232 -4.66 -4.76 16.40
CA ASP A 232 -6.09 -4.88 16.13
C ASP A 232 -6.90 -4.28 17.29
N GLY A 233 -8.05 -3.66 16.96
CA GLY A 233 -8.85 -2.86 17.90
C GLY A 233 -8.51 -1.36 17.89
N VAL A 234 -7.40 -0.95 17.28
CA VAL A 234 -7.11 0.46 17.03
C VAL A 234 -7.91 0.95 15.83
N PRO A 235 -8.61 2.10 15.93
CA PRO A 235 -9.32 2.71 14.79
C PRO A 235 -8.42 2.86 13.56
N TRP A 236 -8.94 2.53 12.37
CA TRP A 236 -8.11 2.45 11.17
C TRP A 236 -7.50 3.78 10.75
N GLU A 237 -8.16 4.91 10.99
CA GLU A 237 -7.57 6.24 10.75
C GLU A 237 -6.28 6.46 11.57
N LEU A 238 -6.23 5.95 12.80
CA LEU A 238 -5.02 6.03 13.63
C LEU A 238 -3.95 5.03 13.17
N ARG A 239 -4.37 3.84 12.74
CA ARG A 239 -3.44 2.84 12.16
C ARG A 239 -2.77 3.39 10.91
N VAL A 240 -3.54 3.99 10.00
CA VAL A 240 -3.01 4.62 8.77
C VAL A 240 -2.03 5.74 9.13
N ALA A 241 -2.39 6.64 10.04
CA ALA A 241 -1.51 7.72 10.48
C ALA A 241 -0.21 7.18 11.11
N ALA A 242 -0.31 6.16 11.97
CA ALA A 242 0.85 5.53 12.61
C ALA A 242 1.74 4.80 11.61
N ASN A 243 1.15 4.12 10.62
CA ASN A 243 1.92 3.38 9.62
C ASN A 243 2.65 4.31 8.64
N ARG A 244 2.15 5.49 8.35
CA ARG A 244 2.96 6.51 7.64
C ARG A 244 4.26 6.81 8.40
N ILE A 245 4.21 6.94 9.74
CA ILE A 245 5.39 7.13 10.58
C ILE A 245 6.28 5.89 10.58
N ASN A 246 5.70 4.69 10.69
CA ASN A 246 6.46 3.43 10.65
C ASN A 246 7.22 3.26 9.32
N ILE A 247 6.58 3.58 8.21
CA ILE A 247 7.19 3.54 6.88
C ILE A 247 8.33 4.58 6.78
N ALA A 248 8.12 5.80 7.27
CA ALA A 248 9.16 6.82 7.31
C ALA A 248 10.36 6.37 8.17
N HIS A 249 10.15 5.72 9.30
CA HIS A 249 11.21 5.11 10.09
C HIS A 249 11.96 4.02 9.31
N ALA A 250 11.24 3.15 8.62
CA ALA A 250 11.87 2.09 7.81
C ALA A 250 12.75 2.67 6.69
N ILE A 251 12.34 3.76 6.05
CA ILE A 251 13.16 4.48 5.07
C ILE A 251 14.45 5.00 5.71
N LEU A 252 14.34 5.62 6.89
CA LEU A 252 15.52 6.11 7.63
C LEU A 252 16.46 4.97 8.03
N ASP A 253 15.93 3.82 8.41
CA ASP A 253 16.71 2.64 8.77
C ASP A 253 17.47 2.10 7.55
N GLU A 254 16.85 2.07 6.38
CA GLU A 254 17.52 1.66 5.14
C GLU A 254 18.61 2.68 4.71
N HIS A 255 18.39 3.97 4.91
CA HIS A 255 19.44 4.97 4.66
C HIS A 255 20.63 4.77 5.62
N ARG A 256 20.38 4.50 6.90
CA ARG A 256 21.48 4.13 7.85
C ARG A 256 22.23 2.88 7.40
N THR A 257 21.50 1.90 6.85
CA THR A 257 22.10 0.70 6.25
C THR A 257 23.01 1.04 5.08
N LEU A 258 22.58 1.94 4.19
CA LEU A 258 23.38 2.41 3.05
C LEU A 258 24.63 3.19 3.48
N ASP A 259 24.56 3.94 4.58
CA ASP A 259 25.67 4.73 5.13
C ASP A 259 26.58 3.94 6.06
N ALA A 260 26.23 2.69 6.40
CA ALA A 260 27.00 1.85 7.30
C ALA A 260 28.39 1.52 6.72
N PRO A 261 29.42 1.35 7.56
CA PRO A 261 30.74 0.89 7.12
C PRO A 261 30.67 -0.46 6.40
N ASP A 262 31.53 -0.64 5.40
CA ASP A 262 31.63 -1.87 4.59
C ASP A 262 31.65 -3.16 5.42
N GLU A 263 32.36 -3.15 6.53
CA GLU A 263 32.48 -4.29 7.46
C GLU A 263 31.13 -4.66 8.06
N VAL A 264 30.31 -3.68 8.45
CA VAL A 264 28.96 -3.86 9.00
C VAL A 264 28.04 -4.43 7.92
N LYS A 265 28.08 -3.87 6.72
CA LYS A 265 27.30 -4.35 5.56
C LYS A 265 27.61 -5.81 5.23
N LEU A 266 28.92 -6.15 5.20
CA LEU A 266 29.33 -7.52 4.91
C LEU A 266 28.86 -8.52 5.96
N ARG A 267 28.95 -8.15 7.25
CA ARG A 267 28.44 -9.01 8.33
C ARG A 267 26.93 -9.18 8.24
N ALA A 268 26.21 -8.11 7.99
CA ALA A 268 24.76 -8.14 7.81
C ALA A 268 24.33 -8.95 6.58
N ALA A 269 25.07 -8.88 5.48
CA ALA A 269 24.78 -9.64 4.27
C ALA A 269 24.97 -11.16 4.44
N VAL A 270 25.86 -11.57 5.34
CA VAL A 270 26.20 -13.00 5.58
C VAL A 270 25.34 -13.63 6.67
N ALA A 271 24.92 -12.83 7.68
CA ALA A 271 24.30 -13.34 8.90
C ALA A 271 22.95 -14.10 8.75
N PRO A 272 22.03 -13.72 7.82
CA PRO A 272 20.68 -14.27 7.84
C PRO A 272 20.50 -15.66 7.20
N THR A 273 21.41 -16.11 6.34
CA THR A 273 21.12 -17.18 5.36
C THR A 273 22.03 -18.41 5.43
N LEU A 274 23.05 -18.40 6.29
CA LEU A 274 24.04 -19.47 6.32
C LEU A 274 24.17 -20.09 7.72
N ASP A 275 24.42 -21.40 7.74
CA ASP A 275 24.97 -22.07 8.91
C ASP A 275 26.18 -21.26 9.43
N PRO A 276 26.36 -21.09 10.75
CA PRO A 276 27.47 -20.32 11.32
C PRO A 276 28.84 -20.68 10.75
N ALA A 277 29.08 -21.98 10.45
CA ALA A 277 30.32 -22.41 9.84
C ALA A 277 30.47 -22.00 8.37
N ASP A 278 29.38 -21.93 7.63
CA ASP A 278 29.36 -21.42 6.25
C ASP A 278 29.53 -19.90 6.23
N ALA A 279 28.92 -19.20 7.15
CA ALA A 279 29.06 -17.76 7.33
C ALA A 279 30.54 -17.39 7.61
N GLU A 280 31.22 -18.10 8.53
CA GLU A 280 32.64 -17.89 8.82
C GLU A 280 33.54 -18.21 7.61
N ARG A 281 33.24 -19.28 6.86
CA ARG A 281 33.98 -19.60 5.61
C ARG A 281 33.83 -18.53 4.55
N LEU A 282 32.60 -18.05 4.34
CA LEU A 282 32.33 -16.97 3.38
C LEU A 282 33.03 -15.67 3.83
N TRP A 283 32.95 -15.35 5.13
CA TRP A 283 33.64 -14.22 5.72
C TRP A 283 35.16 -14.29 5.48
N ALA A 284 35.80 -15.44 5.76
CA ALA A 284 37.23 -15.64 5.53
C ALA A 284 37.59 -15.48 4.04
N THR A 285 36.74 -15.97 3.14
CA THR A 285 36.93 -15.81 1.68
C THR A 285 36.89 -14.34 1.27
N MET A 286 35.94 -13.56 1.77
CA MET A 286 35.83 -12.12 1.49
C MET A 286 37.00 -11.29 2.03
N GLN A 287 37.73 -11.78 3.04
CA GLN A 287 38.94 -11.10 3.51
C GLN A 287 40.10 -11.17 2.51
N VAL A 288 40.13 -12.19 1.65
CA VAL A 288 41.20 -12.45 0.68
C VAL A 288 40.79 -12.21 -0.77
N ASP A 289 39.49 -12.06 -1.04
CA ASP A 289 38.94 -11.79 -2.37
C ASP A 289 38.23 -10.40 -2.41
N PRO A 290 38.93 -9.34 -2.87
CA PRO A 290 38.36 -8.00 -2.97
C PRO A 290 37.20 -7.90 -3.95
N ALA A 291 37.15 -8.74 -4.99
CA ALA A 291 36.07 -8.71 -5.96
C ALA A 291 34.76 -9.25 -5.37
N LEU A 292 34.84 -10.39 -4.67
CA LEU A 292 33.70 -10.96 -3.96
C LEU A 292 33.19 -10.00 -2.88
N ARG A 293 34.11 -9.36 -2.11
CA ARG A 293 33.77 -8.36 -1.10
C ARG A 293 32.99 -7.19 -1.72
N ALA A 294 33.51 -6.60 -2.80
CA ALA A 294 32.85 -5.48 -3.48
C ALA A 294 31.48 -5.88 -4.07
N ALA A 295 31.37 -7.08 -4.65
CA ALA A 295 30.11 -7.59 -5.18
C ALA A 295 29.05 -7.80 -4.09
N THR A 296 29.45 -8.31 -2.92
CA THR A 296 28.55 -8.50 -1.77
C THR A 296 28.03 -7.17 -1.25
N ILE A 297 28.90 -6.15 -1.06
CA ILE A 297 28.50 -4.81 -0.65
C ILE A 297 27.55 -4.20 -1.67
N ALA A 298 27.89 -4.25 -2.95
CA ALA A 298 27.04 -3.71 -4.02
C ALA A 298 25.67 -4.42 -4.10
N GLY A 299 25.63 -5.71 -3.81
CA GLY A 299 24.38 -6.48 -3.67
C GLY A 299 23.53 -5.97 -2.53
N TYR A 300 24.11 -5.86 -1.36
CA TYR A 300 23.45 -5.40 -0.14
C TYR A 300 22.91 -3.96 -0.29
N ASP A 301 23.72 -3.05 -0.84
CA ASP A 301 23.30 -1.67 -1.11
C ASP A 301 22.17 -1.60 -2.15
N ARG A 302 22.18 -2.46 -3.17
CA ARG A 302 21.12 -2.51 -4.16
C ARG A 302 19.78 -2.95 -3.56
N GLU A 303 19.81 -3.95 -2.70
CA GLU A 303 18.61 -4.41 -1.99
C GLU A 303 18.08 -3.34 -1.04
N ALA A 304 18.95 -2.65 -0.30
CA ALA A 304 18.56 -1.55 0.56
C ALA A 304 17.92 -0.39 -0.23
N ARG A 305 18.50 0.00 -1.38
CA ARG A 305 17.88 1.03 -2.26
C ARG A 305 16.53 0.58 -2.79
N HIS A 306 16.40 -0.67 -3.20
CA HIS A 306 15.11 -1.22 -3.66
C HIS A 306 14.05 -1.17 -2.54
N ARG A 307 14.43 -1.46 -1.28
CA ARG A 307 13.50 -1.31 -0.14
C ARG A 307 13.14 0.15 0.11
N VAL A 308 14.09 1.09 -0.02
CA VAL A 308 13.79 2.54 0.07
C VAL A 308 12.76 2.93 -0.98
N GLU A 309 13.01 2.63 -2.26
CA GLU A 309 12.08 2.93 -3.36
C GLU A 309 10.69 2.33 -3.12
N TYR A 310 10.65 1.10 -2.62
CA TYR A 310 9.39 0.45 -2.29
C TYR A 310 8.66 1.15 -1.14
N TYR A 311 9.35 1.48 -0.04
CA TYR A 311 8.73 2.17 1.11
C TYR A 311 8.27 3.57 0.74
N GLU A 312 9.02 4.30 -0.05
CA GLU A 312 8.60 5.61 -0.60
C GLU A 312 7.32 5.47 -1.42
N SER A 313 7.18 4.41 -2.23
CA SER A 313 5.97 4.12 -2.98
C SER A 313 4.75 3.84 -2.09
N LEU A 314 4.94 3.39 -0.84
CA LEU A 314 3.87 3.20 0.13
C LEU A 314 3.37 4.52 0.74
N LEU A 315 4.22 5.56 0.76
CA LEU A 315 3.85 6.91 1.21
C LEU A 315 3.23 7.74 0.09
N ALA A 316 3.54 7.42 -1.16
CA ALA A 316 3.04 8.15 -2.32
C ALA A 316 1.55 7.91 -2.55
N ASP A 317 0.87 8.93 -3.05
CA ASP A 317 -0.49 8.81 -3.52
C ASP A 317 -0.58 7.90 -4.74
N VAL A 318 -1.74 7.27 -4.91
CA VAL A 318 -2.02 6.35 -6.01
C VAL A 318 -3.27 6.79 -6.77
N PRO A 319 -3.43 6.46 -8.06
CA PRO A 319 -4.64 6.82 -8.80
C PRO A 319 -5.89 6.29 -8.09
N ASP A 320 -6.93 7.11 -7.97
CA ASP A 320 -8.22 6.66 -7.42
C ASP A 320 -8.80 5.54 -8.31
N PRO A 321 -9.24 4.42 -7.76
CA PRO A 321 -9.89 3.37 -8.53
C PRO A 321 -11.09 3.83 -9.35
N LEU A 322 -11.78 4.89 -8.92
CA LEU A 322 -12.99 5.43 -9.54
C LEU A 322 -12.71 6.58 -10.51
N ASP A 323 -11.62 7.29 -10.31
CA ASP A 323 -11.21 8.43 -11.14
C ASP A 323 -9.68 8.42 -11.30
N ARG A 324 -9.20 7.94 -12.45
CA ARG A 324 -7.77 7.79 -12.71
C ARG A 324 -6.99 9.11 -12.77
N ASP A 325 -7.69 10.22 -12.97
CA ASP A 325 -7.09 11.55 -13.00
C ASP A 325 -6.97 12.16 -11.60
N HIS A 326 -7.66 11.59 -10.62
CA HIS A 326 -7.53 11.92 -9.20
C HIS A 326 -6.58 10.94 -8.50
N ARG A 327 -5.82 11.43 -7.52
CA ARG A 327 -4.95 10.60 -6.69
C ARG A 327 -5.43 10.60 -5.25
N VAL A 328 -5.25 9.48 -4.58
CA VAL A 328 -5.66 9.28 -3.19
C VAL A 328 -4.51 8.69 -2.39
N PRO A 329 -4.37 9.05 -1.11
CA PRO A 329 -3.36 8.46 -0.25
C PRO A 329 -3.64 6.97 -0.04
N ARG A 330 -2.58 6.20 0.10
CA ARG A 330 -2.68 4.77 0.44
C ARG A 330 -3.11 4.60 1.89
N GLN A 331 -4.01 3.65 2.14
CA GLN A 331 -4.54 3.36 3.47
C GLN A 331 -3.88 2.08 4.03
N ILE A 332 -2.69 2.22 4.60
CA ILE A 332 -1.90 1.10 5.14
C ILE A 332 -2.37 0.79 6.57
N LEU A 333 -3.08 -0.32 6.73
CA LEU A 333 -3.64 -0.79 8.00
C LEU A 333 -2.64 -1.56 8.85
N ALA A 334 -1.61 -2.17 8.26
CA ALA A 334 -0.49 -2.77 8.96
C ALA A 334 0.78 -2.66 8.13
N PHE A 335 1.89 -2.40 8.79
CA PHE A 335 3.23 -2.34 8.21
C PHE A 335 4.24 -2.86 9.21
N ASP A 336 4.75 -4.07 8.99
CA ASP A 336 5.78 -4.70 9.80
C ASP A 336 6.73 -5.49 8.89
N PRO A 337 7.82 -4.86 8.41
CA PRO A 337 8.79 -5.51 7.53
C PRO A 337 9.45 -6.75 8.15
N ALA A 338 9.64 -6.77 9.47
CA ALA A 338 10.27 -7.90 10.16
C ALA A 338 9.39 -9.17 10.13
N ARG A 339 8.08 -8.99 9.98
CA ARG A 339 7.09 -10.08 9.87
C ARG A 339 6.60 -10.27 8.45
N GLU A 340 7.10 -9.50 7.48
CA GLU A 340 6.56 -9.41 6.13
C GLU A 340 5.05 -9.13 6.10
N SER A 341 4.58 -8.28 7.01
CA SER A 341 3.16 -7.94 7.11
C SER A 341 2.86 -6.59 6.48
N LEU A 342 1.95 -6.58 5.49
CA LEU A 342 1.44 -5.39 4.85
C LEU A 342 -0.04 -5.57 4.53
N ILE A 343 -0.89 -4.80 5.19
CA ILE A 343 -2.33 -4.83 4.97
C ILE A 343 -2.76 -3.47 4.45
N GLU A 344 -3.45 -3.43 3.32
CA GLU A 344 -3.87 -2.20 2.67
C GLU A 344 -5.35 -2.23 2.33
N LEU A 345 -6.05 -1.14 2.66
CA LEU A 345 -7.43 -0.87 2.26
C LEU A 345 -7.45 -0.06 0.97
N SER A 346 -8.26 -0.47 0.02
CA SER A 346 -8.57 0.24 -1.22
C SER A 346 -10.04 0.61 -1.27
N GLY A 347 -10.36 1.82 -1.73
CA GLY A 347 -11.71 2.37 -1.75
C GLY A 347 -12.05 3.13 -0.46
N ASP A 348 -13.26 3.66 -0.43
CA ASP A 348 -13.81 4.44 0.68
C ASP A 348 -14.76 3.54 1.49
N LEU A 349 -14.34 3.13 2.69
CA LEU A 349 -15.15 2.25 3.53
C LEU A 349 -16.47 2.91 3.96
N ASP A 350 -16.50 4.22 4.17
CA ASP A 350 -17.71 4.90 4.63
C ASP A 350 -18.80 4.89 3.55
N ARG A 351 -18.41 4.98 2.29
CA ARG A 351 -19.31 4.96 1.13
C ARG A 351 -19.68 3.56 0.67
N ALA A 352 -18.79 2.60 0.86
CA ALA A 352 -19.00 1.23 0.43
C ALA A 352 -20.17 0.55 1.16
N HIS A 353 -20.90 -0.31 0.47
CA HIS A 353 -21.98 -1.12 1.03
C HIS A 353 -21.49 -2.49 1.51
N ALA A 354 -20.35 -2.96 1.03
CA ALA A 354 -19.73 -4.22 1.42
C ALA A 354 -18.20 -4.11 1.46
N LEU A 355 -17.57 -4.99 2.22
CA LEU A 355 -16.12 -5.08 2.36
C LEU A 355 -15.63 -6.46 1.95
N GLY A 356 -14.64 -6.50 1.05
CA GLY A 356 -13.93 -7.72 0.69
C GLY A 356 -12.53 -7.76 1.30
N VAL A 357 -12.06 -8.94 1.69
CA VAL A 357 -10.69 -9.19 2.14
C VAL A 357 -10.05 -10.24 1.25
N LEU A 358 -9.07 -9.84 0.46
CA LEU A 358 -8.33 -10.74 -0.43
C LEU A 358 -7.09 -11.28 0.29
N VAL A 359 -7.03 -12.60 0.44
CA VAL A 359 -5.87 -13.35 0.92
C VAL A 359 -5.21 -14.00 -0.29
N PRO A 360 -4.05 -13.50 -0.74
CA PRO A 360 -3.39 -13.96 -1.97
C PRO A 360 -2.71 -15.33 -1.80
N GLY A 361 -1.99 -15.76 -2.83
CA GLY A 361 -1.36 -17.08 -2.89
C GLY A 361 0.16 -17.10 -2.91
N LEU A 362 0.70 -18.17 -3.47
CA LEU A 362 2.13 -18.44 -3.67
C LEU A 362 2.85 -17.24 -4.33
N ASN A 363 4.09 -16.99 -3.93
CA ASN A 363 4.95 -15.91 -4.41
C ASN A 363 4.47 -14.49 -4.06
N THR A 364 3.51 -14.36 -3.17
CA THR A 364 3.19 -13.06 -2.60
C THR A 364 4.29 -12.68 -1.61
N THR A 365 4.95 -11.57 -1.87
CA THR A 365 6.04 -11.05 -1.03
C THR A 365 5.74 -9.64 -0.57
N PHE A 366 6.40 -9.23 0.50
CA PHE A 366 6.26 -7.89 1.04
C PHE A 366 6.63 -6.82 -0.01
N GLY A 367 7.74 -6.96 -0.71
CA GLY A 367 8.20 -6.04 -1.76
C GLY A 367 7.56 -6.22 -3.14
N GLY A 368 6.85 -7.34 -3.37
CA GLY A 368 6.19 -7.67 -4.64
C GLY A 368 4.67 -7.46 -4.64
N SER A 369 4.15 -6.65 -3.74
CA SER A 369 2.70 -6.54 -3.47
C SER A 369 1.89 -5.71 -4.46
N ALA A 370 2.51 -5.08 -5.45
CA ALA A 370 1.83 -4.14 -6.36
C ALA A 370 0.70 -4.78 -7.17
N ASP A 371 0.89 -6.02 -7.65
CA ASP A 371 -0.11 -6.71 -8.47
C ASP A 371 -1.35 -7.11 -7.67
N ASP A 372 -1.18 -7.57 -6.43
CA ASP A 372 -2.31 -7.93 -5.56
C ASP A 372 -3.12 -6.71 -5.13
N VAL A 373 -2.44 -5.57 -4.89
CA VAL A 373 -3.11 -4.28 -4.64
C VAL A 373 -3.87 -3.83 -5.88
N ALA A 374 -3.29 -3.98 -7.08
CA ALA A 374 -3.98 -3.68 -8.33
C ALA A 374 -5.22 -4.56 -8.51
N THR A 375 -5.17 -5.83 -8.08
CA THR A 375 -6.32 -6.74 -8.08
C THR A 375 -7.43 -6.23 -7.14
N ALA A 376 -7.11 -5.89 -5.89
CA ALA A 376 -8.07 -5.32 -4.94
C ALA A 376 -8.72 -4.04 -5.50
N ARG A 377 -7.92 -3.13 -6.06
CA ARG A 377 -8.40 -1.88 -6.67
C ARG A 377 -9.30 -2.10 -7.88
N ARG A 378 -9.09 -3.17 -8.67
CA ARG A 378 -10.00 -3.52 -9.78
C ARG A 378 -11.41 -3.89 -9.29
N PHE A 379 -11.53 -4.60 -8.16
CA PHE A 379 -12.84 -4.89 -7.55
C PHE A 379 -13.55 -3.61 -7.11
N VAL A 380 -12.81 -2.65 -6.51
CA VAL A 380 -13.36 -1.33 -6.15
C VAL A 380 -13.86 -0.60 -7.41
N ALA A 381 -13.04 -0.53 -8.45
CA ALA A 381 -13.40 0.12 -9.71
C ALA A 381 -14.61 -0.55 -10.37
N GLY A 382 -14.61 -1.87 -10.44
CA GLY A 382 -15.68 -2.64 -11.09
C GLY A 382 -17.02 -2.60 -10.37
N SER A 383 -17.01 -2.33 -9.06
CA SER A 383 -18.23 -2.09 -8.28
C SER A 383 -18.71 -0.64 -8.34
N GLY A 384 -17.96 0.27 -9.00
CA GLY A 384 -18.26 1.70 -8.93
C GLY A 384 -18.12 2.30 -7.53
N GLY A 385 -17.34 1.66 -6.65
CA GLY A 385 -17.11 2.08 -5.27
C GLY A 385 -18.11 1.51 -4.26
N ASP A 386 -19.04 0.66 -4.68
CA ASP A 386 -19.97 -0.02 -3.77
C ASP A 386 -19.28 -1.06 -2.87
N VAL A 387 -18.07 -1.49 -3.26
CA VAL A 387 -17.22 -2.40 -2.49
C VAL A 387 -15.92 -1.70 -2.14
N ALA A 388 -15.50 -1.79 -0.87
CA ALA A 388 -14.12 -1.55 -0.45
C ALA A 388 -13.38 -2.89 -0.34
N MET A 389 -12.06 -2.88 -0.57
CA MET A 389 -11.26 -4.10 -0.58
C MET A 389 -10.01 -3.97 0.29
N ILE A 390 -9.77 -4.96 1.13
CA ILE A 390 -8.51 -5.13 1.84
C ILE A 390 -7.67 -6.18 1.12
N ARG A 391 -6.41 -5.85 0.84
CA ARG A 391 -5.39 -6.83 0.53
C ARG A 391 -4.69 -7.22 1.83
N TYR A 392 -4.72 -8.51 2.16
CA TYR A 392 -4.18 -9.04 3.40
C TYR A 392 -2.87 -9.80 3.15
N LEU A 393 -1.76 -9.26 3.62
CA LEU A 393 -0.49 -9.95 3.76
C LEU A 393 -0.13 -9.95 5.25
N GLY A 394 -0.44 -11.04 5.96
CA GLY A 394 -0.26 -11.14 7.42
C GLY A 394 1.08 -11.74 7.85
N GLY A 395 1.96 -12.09 6.91
CA GLY A 395 3.24 -12.73 7.18
C GLY A 395 3.82 -13.39 5.93
N HIS A 396 4.82 -14.26 6.12
CA HIS A 396 5.48 -14.98 5.05
C HIS A 396 4.53 -15.92 4.31
N PHE A 397 4.49 -15.80 2.99
CA PHE A 397 3.86 -16.77 2.09
C PHE A 397 4.91 -17.72 1.52
N PRO A 398 4.52 -18.91 1.07
CA PRO A 398 5.43 -19.79 0.34
C PRO A 398 5.93 -19.08 -0.92
N THR A 399 7.23 -19.23 -1.20
CA THR A 399 7.91 -18.56 -2.31
C THR A 399 8.82 -19.50 -3.07
N GLY A 400 9.12 -19.16 -4.30
CA GLY A 400 10.13 -19.85 -5.12
C GLY A 400 9.66 -20.17 -6.54
N PRO A 401 10.60 -20.41 -7.47
CA PRO A 401 10.28 -20.85 -8.80
C PRO A 401 9.75 -22.29 -8.78
N LEU A 402 8.95 -22.67 -9.79
CA LEU A 402 8.53 -24.06 -9.97
C LEU A 402 9.76 -24.94 -10.31
N PRO A 403 9.91 -26.14 -9.69
CA PRO A 403 9.00 -26.80 -8.76
C PRO A 403 9.22 -26.45 -7.27
N ALA A 404 10.28 -25.69 -6.91
CA ALA A 404 10.65 -25.43 -5.51
C ALA A 404 9.53 -24.70 -4.73
N GLY A 405 8.88 -23.70 -5.33
CA GLY A 405 7.77 -22.98 -4.70
C GLY A 405 6.57 -23.87 -4.40
N VAL A 406 6.31 -24.92 -5.22
CA VAL A 406 5.26 -25.92 -4.94
C VAL A 406 5.63 -26.78 -3.74
N VAL A 407 6.92 -27.11 -3.57
CA VAL A 407 7.38 -27.87 -2.40
C VAL A 407 7.22 -27.03 -1.13
N ASP A 408 7.57 -25.76 -1.16
CA ASP A 408 7.35 -24.82 -0.04
C ASP A 408 5.86 -24.65 0.23
N ALA A 409 5.04 -24.51 -0.82
CA ALA A 409 3.59 -24.44 -0.70
C ALA A 409 2.93 -25.74 -0.20
N ALA A 410 3.61 -26.88 -0.30
CA ALA A 410 3.12 -28.13 0.28
C ALA A 410 3.32 -28.18 1.82
N ASP A 411 4.14 -27.31 2.39
CA ASP A 411 4.30 -27.21 3.83
C ASP A 411 3.14 -26.36 4.43
N PRO A 412 2.36 -26.91 5.38
CA PRO A 412 1.26 -26.20 5.99
C PRO A 412 1.68 -25.12 6.99
N HIS A 413 2.98 -24.99 7.32
CA HIS A 413 3.45 -24.11 8.40
C HIS A 413 3.10 -22.64 8.15
N HIS A 414 3.16 -22.14 6.92
CA HIS A 414 2.77 -20.76 6.59
C HIS A 414 1.28 -20.52 6.91
N ALA A 415 0.40 -21.47 6.54
CA ALA A 415 -1.01 -21.37 6.86
C ALA A 415 -1.26 -21.41 8.36
N LEU A 416 -0.58 -22.31 9.09
CA LEU A 416 -0.69 -22.41 10.55
C LEU A 416 -0.18 -21.18 11.29
N GLN A 417 0.83 -20.49 10.77
CA GLN A 417 1.33 -19.25 11.35
C GLN A 417 0.42 -18.03 11.08
N MET A 418 -0.13 -17.93 9.88
CA MET A 418 -0.95 -16.78 9.48
C MET A 418 -2.41 -16.88 9.92
N ALA A 419 -2.97 -18.08 9.99
CA ALA A 419 -4.39 -18.30 10.27
C ALA A 419 -4.88 -17.70 11.59
N PRO A 420 -4.17 -17.84 12.74
CA PRO A 420 -4.60 -17.21 13.98
C PRO A 420 -4.62 -15.68 13.90
N ARG A 421 -3.69 -15.10 13.14
CA ARG A 421 -3.62 -13.64 12.92
C ARG A 421 -4.76 -13.16 12.02
N LEU A 422 -5.08 -13.91 10.96
CA LEU A 422 -6.21 -13.60 10.10
C LEU A 422 -7.53 -13.70 10.86
N ALA A 423 -7.69 -14.71 11.73
CA ALA A 423 -8.85 -14.84 12.59
C ALA A 423 -8.96 -13.66 13.58
N ALA A 424 -7.86 -13.25 14.22
CA ALA A 424 -7.84 -12.07 15.10
C ALA A 424 -8.14 -10.78 14.32
N PHE A 425 -7.51 -10.57 13.16
CA PHE A 425 -7.77 -9.42 12.30
C PHE A 425 -9.23 -9.38 11.83
N SER A 426 -9.88 -10.53 11.65
CA SER A 426 -11.29 -10.58 11.22
C SER A 426 -12.26 -9.97 12.24
N GLU A 427 -11.93 -10.00 13.52
CA GLU A 427 -12.71 -9.33 14.56
C GLU A 427 -12.60 -7.80 14.44
N ASP A 428 -11.39 -7.29 14.13
CA ASP A 428 -11.17 -5.87 13.88
C ASP A 428 -11.89 -5.41 12.61
N VAL A 429 -11.82 -6.20 11.54
CA VAL A 429 -12.54 -5.94 10.28
C VAL A 429 -14.05 -5.86 10.52
N ASP A 430 -14.64 -6.81 11.24
CA ASP A 430 -16.07 -6.83 11.57
C ASP A 430 -16.49 -5.58 12.35
N ARG A 431 -15.68 -5.18 13.35
CA ARG A 431 -15.90 -3.95 14.13
C ARG A 431 -15.88 -2.71 13.26
N GLN A 432 -14.92 -2.57 12.36
CA GLN A 432 -14.75 -1.40 11.51
C GLN A 432 -15.78 -1.36 10.36
N ALA A 433 -16.15 -2.53 9.83
CA ALA A 433 -17.20 -2.65 8.82
C ALA A 433 -18.59 -2.30 9.39
N GLY A 434 -18.81 -2.56 10.68
CA GLY A 434 -20.12 -2.34 11.33
C GLY A 434 -21.21 -3.20 10.67
N PRO A 435 -22.31 -2.62 10.15
CA PRO A 435 -23.39 -3.39 9.57
C PRO A 435 -23.12 -3.87 8.13
N LYS A 436 -21.98 -3.53 7.55
CA LYS A 436 -21.63 -3.90 6.17
C LYS A 436 -21.19 -5.37 6.13
N PRO A 437 -21.69 -6.16 5.17
CA PRO A 437 -21.27 -7.55 5.05
C PRO A 437 -19.81 -7.65 4.64
N VAL A 438 -19.10 -8.60 5.28
CA VAL A 438 -17.68 -8.86 5.04
C VAL A 438 -17.52 -10.20 4.31
N THR A 439 -16.80 -10.18 3.19
CA THR A 439 -16.48 -11.35 2.39
C THR A 439 -14.98 -11.59 2.34
N TYR A 440 -14.52 -12.77 2.74
CA TYR A 440 -13.13 -13.19 2.60
C TYR A 440 -12.95 -14.00 1.31
N VAL A 441 -11.94 -13.66 0.54
CA VAL A 441 -11.56 -14.33 -0.71
C VAL A 441 -10.18 -14.92 -0.55
N GLY A 442 -10.07 -16.23 -0.46
CA GLY A 442 -8.80 -16.95 -0.40
C GLY A 442 -8.42 -17.50 -1.77
N HIS A 443 -7.40 -16.91 -2.40
CA HIS A 443 -6.91 -17.34 -3.71
C HIS A 443 -5.71 -18.27 -3.56
N SER A 444 -5.74 -19.40 -4.25
CA SER A 444 -4.62 -20.34 -4.28
C SER A 444 -4.22 -20.81 -2.88
N TYR A 445 -2.97 -20.61 -2.44
CA TYR A 445 -2.52 -20.90 -1.08
C TYR A 445 -3.29 -20.09 -0.03
N GLY A 446 -3.76 -18.88 -0.37
CA GLY A 446 -4.62 -18.06 0.48
C GLY A 446 -5.92 -18.75 0.88
N GLY A 447 -6.41 -19.70 0.08
CA GLY A 447 -7.54 -20.55 0.45
C GLY A 447 -7.22 -21.47 1.63
N SER A 448 -6.03 -22.06 1.67
CA SER A 448 -5.56 -22.85 2.82
C SER A 448 -5.43 -22.00 4.08
N ILE A 449 -4.88 -20.78 3.98
CA ILE A 449 -4.79 -19.84 5.11
C ILE A 449 -6.19 -19.49 5.62
N LEU A 450 -7.09 -19.16 4.71
CA LEU A 450 -8.47 -18.76 5.03
C LEU A 450 -9.26 -19.89 5.71
N GLY A 451 -9.21 -21.10 5.16
CA GLY A 451 -9.89 -22.24 5.75
C GLY A 451 -9.27 -22.64 7.10
N THR A 452 -7.96 -22.49 7.26
CA THR A 452 -7.32 -22.70 8.56
C THR A 452 -7.74 -21.61 9.55
N ALA A 453 -7.90 -20.35 9.11
CA ALA A 453 -8.37 -19.27 9.97
C ALA A 453 -9.83 -19.51 10.45
N GLU A 454 -10.67 -20.15 9.64
CA GLU A 454 -12.01 -20.58 10.09
C GLU A 454 -11.92 -21.55 11.27
N CYS A 455 -10.89 -22.41 11.35
CA CYS A 455 -10.70 -23.28 12.52
C CYS A 455 -10.38 -22.49 13.80
N PHE A 456 -9.83 -21.29 13.67
CA PHE A 456 -9.50 -20.39 14.79
C PHE A 456 -10.61 -19.36 15.08
N GLY A 457 -11.76 -19.46 14.46
CA GLY A 457 -12.89 -18.58 14.73
C GLY A 457 -12.87 -17.30 13.88
N LEU A 458 -12.63 -17.42 12.59
CA LEU A 458 -12.80 -16.30 11.64
C LEU A 458 -14.21 -15.71 11.75
N THR A 459 -14.32 -14.39 11.70
CA THR A 459 -15.60 -13.67 11.61
C THR A 459 -15.83 -13.25 10.17
N ALA A 460 -16.83 -13.79 9.51
CA ALA A 460 -17.17 -13.49 8.11
C ALA A 460 -18.64 -13.74 7.80
N ASP A 461 -19.24 -12.93 6.93
CA ASP A 461 -20.57 -13.21 6.37
C ASP A 461 -20.49 -14.17 5.18
N ARG A 462 -19.41 -14.06 4.40
CA ARG A 462 -19.16 -14.92 3.23
C ARG A 462 -17.69 -15.28 3.14
N VAL A 463 -17.43 -16.48 2.64
CA VAL A 463 -16.09 -16.99 2.37
C VAL A 463 -16.08 -17.56 0.95
N ILE A 464 -15.07 -17.19 0.16
CA ILE A 464 -14.88 -17.71 -1.20
C ILE A 464 -13.51 -18.38 -1.29
N TYR A 465 -13.49 -19.66 -1.63
CA TYR A 465 -12.30 -20.43 -1.97
C TYR A 465 -12.11 -20.38 -3.48
N VAL A 466 -11.13 -19.59 -3.97
CA VAL A 466 -10.89 -19.39 -5.40
C VAL A 466 -9.58 -20.08 -5.80
N GLU A 467 -9.64 -21.06 -6.70
CA GLU A 467 -8.50 -21.89 -7.10
C GLU A 467 -7.66 -22.31 -5.87
N ALA A 468 -8.37 -22.64 -4.78
CA ALA A 468 -7.78 -22.80 -3.46
C ALA A 468 -6.96 -24.09 -3.34
N ALA A 469 -5.85 -24.07 -2.62
CA ALA A 469 -5.04 -25.26 -2.36
C ALA A 469 -5.79 -26.32 -1.52
N GLY A 470 -6.79 -25.89 -0.75
CA GLY A 470 -7.65 -26.76 0.05
C GLY A 470 -8.52 -25.99 1.04
N ALA A 471 -9.33 -26.71 1.79
CA ALA A 471 -10.31 -26.18 2.75
C ALA A 471 -9.69 -25.73 4.10
N GLY A 472 -8.38 -25.81 4.26
CA GLY A 472 -7.66 -25.48 5.49
C GLY A 472 -6.96 -26.69 6.12
N VAL A 473 -5.87 -26.42 6.83
CA VAL A 473 -5.05 -27.48 7.45
C VAL A 473 -5.88 -28.29 8.45
N GLY A 474 -5.95 -29.58 8.22
CA GLY A 474 -6.73 -30.50 9.06
C GLY A 474 -8.24 -30.53 8.82
N VAL A 475 -8.77 -29.64 7.99
CA VAL A 475 -10.22 -29.61 7.66
C VAL A 475 -10.55 -30.72 6.68
N ARG A 476 -11.42 -31.64 7.06
CA ARG A 476 -11.84 -32.78 6.24
C ARG A 476 -13.32 -32.73 5.86
N ASP A 477 -14.08 -32.04 6.66
CA ASP A 477 -15.52 -31.84 6.50
C ASP A 477 -15.89 -30.48 7.15
N PRO A 478 -17.12 -29.96 6.94
CA PRO A 478 -17.55 -28.66 7.45
C PRO A 478 -17.52 -28.51 8.97
N SER A 479 -17.48 -29.59 9.74
CA SER A 479 -17.37 -29.50 11.21
C SER A 479 -16.00 -29.02 11.70
N GLY A 480 -14.98 -29.04 10.83
CA GLY A 480 -13.66 -28.47 11.11
C GLY A 480 -13.65 -26.95 11.09
N TRP A 481 -14.62 -26.31 10.49
CA TRP A 481 -14.75 -24.85 10.44
C TRP A 481 -15.56 -24.31 11.63
N HIS A 482 -15.02 -23.33 12.32
CA HIS A 482 -15.60 -22.69 13.50
C HIS A 482 -15.78 -21.19 13.29
N ASN A 483 -16.43 -20.79 12.17
CA ASN A 483 -16.71 -19.39 11.95
C ASN A 483 -17.57 -18.80 13.07
N ARG A 484 -17.24 -17.58 13.55
CA ARG A 484 -18.00 -16.94 14.63
C ARG A 484 -19.41 -16.50 14.18
N ASN A 485 -19.58 -16.22 12.88
CA ASN A 485 -20.91 -16.03 12.31
C ASN A 485 -21.51 -17.38 11.92
N PRO A 486 -22.53 -17.90 12.64
CA PRO A 486 -23.15 -19.19 12.32
C PRO A 486 -23.94 -19.16 11.00
N ALA A 487 -24.23 -17.97 10.46
CA ALA A 487 -24.94 -17.79 9.20
C ALA A 487 -23.99 -17.61 8.00
N VAL A 488 -22.68 -17.84 8.17
CA VAL A 488 -21.68 -17.70 7.11
C VAL A 488 -22.04 -18.54 5.89
N VAL A 489 -21.97 -17.93 4.71
CA VAL A 489 -22.17 -18.63 3.43
C VAL A 489 -20.82 -18.86 2.77
N ARG A 490 -20.56 -20.12 2.39
CA ARG A 490 -19.29 -20.49 1.76
C ARG A 490 -19.48 -20.78 0.29
N PHE A 491 -18.53 -20.30 -0.49
CA PHE A 491 -18.46 -20.49 -1.94
C PHE A 491 -17.11 -21.07 -2.33
N SER A 492 -17.08 -21.79 -3.45
CA SER A 492 -15.85 -22.25 -4.07
C SER A 492 -15.89 -22.04 -5.58
N MET A 493 -14.72 -21.86 -6.18
CA MET A 493 -14.55 -21.76 -7.63
C MET A 493 -13.22 -22.38 -8.02
N THR A 494 -13.27 -23.43 -8.86
CA THR A 494 -12.09 -24.00 -9.49
C THR A 494 -12.37 -24.16 -10.99
N ALA A 495 -11.56 -23.53 -11.82
CA ALA A 495 -11.67 -23.58 -13.27
C ALA A 495 -11.25 -24.95 -13.81
N PRO A 496 -11.93 -25.49 -14.83
CA PRO A 496 -11.56 -26.77 -15.42
C PRO A 496 -10.14 -26.75 -15.98
N GLY A 497 -9.33 -27.73 -15.59
CA GLY A 497 -7.96 -27.88 -16.07
C GLY A 497 -6.92 -26.95 -15.40
N ASP A 498 -7.29 -26.29 -14.31
CA ASP A 498 -6.32 -25.67 -13.42
C ASP A 498 -5.50 -26.78 -12.73
N PRO A 499 -4.13 -26.68 -12.74
CA PRO A 499 -3.27 -27.63 -12.04
C PRO A 499 -3.53 -27.75 -10.53
N ILE A 500 -4.13 -26.73 -9.89
CA ILE A 500 -4.48 -26.78 -8.46
C ILE A 500 -5.44 -27.92 -8.16
N GLY A 501 -6.31 -28.28 -9.11
CA GLY A 501 -7.23 -29.42 -8.96
C GLY A 501 -6.52 -30.77 -8.77
N LEU A 502 -5.22 -30.88 -9.05
CA LEU A 502 -4.41 -32.06 -8.74
C LEU A 502 -3.93 -32.08 -7.28
N VAL A 503 -3.94 -30.93 -6.62
CA VAL A 503 -3.48 -30.76 -5.23
C VAL A 503 -4.65 -30.73 -4.26
N GLN A 504 -5.79 -30.18 -4.68
CA GLN A 504 -7.00 -30.12 -3.89
C GLN A 504 -7.47 -31.51 -3.47
N GLY A 505 -7.82 -31.66 -2.20
CA GLY A 505 -8.43 -32.88 -1.71
C GLY A 505 -7.56 -34.14 -1.76
N ILE A 506 -6.25 -34.01 -1.92
CA ILE A 506 -5.34 -35.15 -1.75
C ILE A 506 -5.62 -35.80 -0.39
N PRO A 507 -5.97 -37.09 -0.34
CA PRO A 507 -6.23 -37.77 0.92
C PRO A 507 -5.06 -37.58 1.89
N PHE A 508 -5.36 -37.05 3.08
CA PHE A 508 -4.35 -36.66 4.09
C PHE A 508 -3.36 -35.57 3.64
N GLY A 509 -3.70 -34.82 2.57
CA GLY A 509 -2.92 -33.69 2.11
C GLY A 509 -2.82 -32.56 3.13
N PRO A 510 -1.79 -31.70 3.01
CA PRO A 510 -1.48 -30.68 4.03
C PRO A 510 -2.54 -29.58 4.14
N HIS A 511 -3.34 -29.37 3.11
CA HIS A 511 -4.30 -28.26 3.02
C HIS A 511 -5.77 -28.66 3.23
N GLY A 512 -6.01 -29.90 3.68
CA GLY A 512 -7.36 -30.39 3.96
C GLY A 512 -8.14 -30.85 2.73
N ALA A 513 -9.47 -30.89 2.86
CA ALA A 513 -10.37 -31.37 1.80
C ALA A 513 -10.45 -30.38 0.62
N ASP A 514 -11.00 -30.87 -0.49
CA ASP A 514 -11.35 -30.06 -1.66
C ASP A 514 -12.58 -29.18 -1.35
N PRO A 515 -12.46 -27.84 -1.38
CA PRO A 515 -13.61 -26.96 -1.13
C PRO A 515 -14.77 -27.17 -2.10
N ASP A 516 -14.50 -27.58 -3.34
CA ASP A 516 -15.54 -27.85 -4.35
C ASP A 516 -16.42 -29.06 -4.02
N GLN A 517 -15.95 -29.93 -3.14
CA GLN A 517 -16.64 -31.16 -2.74
C GLN A 517 -17.20 -31.07 -1.31
N MET A 518 -16.96 -29.95 -0.61
CA MET A 518 -17.41 -29.79 0.78
C MET A 518 -18.93 -29.60 0.85
N PRO A 519 -19.64 -30.38 1.69
CA PRO A 519 -21.07 -30.21 1.89
C PRO A 519 -21.41 -28.79 2.37
N GLY A 520 -22.42 -28.16 1.76
CA GLY A 520 -22.88 -26.82 2.11
C GLY A 520 -22.07 -25.68 1.49
N VAL A 521 -21.02 -25.97 0.74
CA VAL A 521 -20.29 -24.98 -0.07
C VAL A 521 -20.99 -24.83 -1.43
N ILE A 522 -21.25 -23.60 -1.83
CA ILE A 522 -21.89 -23.25 -3.10
C ILE A 522 -20.81 -23.14 -4.17
N ARG A 523 -20.88 -23.99 -5.17
CA ARG A 523 -19.92 -23.99 -6.27
C ARG A 523 -20.26 -22.95 -7.31
N LEU A 524 -19.36 -22.00 -7.54
CA LEU A 524 -19.52 -20.93 -8.53
C LEU A 524 -19.09 -21.40 -9.93
N ASP A 525 -19.76 -20.87 -10.95
CA ASP A 525 -19.38 -21.10 -12.36
C ASP A 525 -18.24 -20.11 -12.75
N PRO A 526 -17.07 -20.57 -13.21
CA PRO A 526 -16.01 -19.71 -13.71
C PRO A 526 -16.32 -19.09 -15.08
N GLY A 527 -17.27 -19.62 -15.84
CA GLY A 527 -17.77 -19.05 -17.09
C GLY A 527 -16.71 -18.87 -18.16
N ARG A 528 -16.64 -17.65 -18.74
CA ARG A 528 -15.82 -17.33 -19.90
C ARG A 528 -14.96 -16.07 -19.65
N ARG A 529 -13.85 -16.00 -20.38
CA ARG A 529 -13.05 -14.79 -20.56
C ARG A 529 -13.80 -13.75 -21.42
N LEU A 530 -13.40 -12.49 -21.40
CA LEU A 530 -13.93 -11.46 -22.29
C LEU A 530 -13.77 -11.78 -23.77
N THR A 531 -12.79 -12.60 -24.12
CA THR A 531 -12.59 -13.12 -25.49
C THR A 531 -13.65 -14.14 -25.93
N GLY A 532 -14.55 -14.55 -25.02
CA GLY A 532 -15.55 -15.60 -25.25
C GLY A 532 -15.02 -17.02 -25.10
N THR A 533 -13.74 -17.22 -24.84
CA THR A 533 -13.17 -18.56 -24.57
C THR A 533 -13.53 -19.00 -23.15
N PRO A 534 -13.70 -20.32 -22.90
CA PRO A 534 -13.93 -20.82 -21.55
C PRO A 534 -12.84 -20.38 -20.58
N MET A 535 -13.20 -20.08 -19.34
CA MET A 535 -12.26 -19.91 -18.24
C MET A 535 -11.75 -21.28 -17.83
N ALA A 536 -10.61 -21.70 -18.39
CA ALA A 536 -10.05 -23.04 -18.23
C ALA A 536 -8.55 -23.08 -18.48
N GLY A 537 -7.90 -24.17 -18.04
CA GLY A 537 -6.47 -24.42 -18.22
C GLY A 537 -5.60 -23.71 -17.19
N PRO A 538 -4.25 -23.86 -17.29
CA PRO A 538 -3.32 -23.38 -16.28
C PRO A 538 -3.32 -21.87 -16.06
N SER A 539 -3.60 -21.07 -17.09
CA SER A 539 -3.67 -19.61 -16.93
C SER A 539 -4.90 -19.15 -16.16
N ALA A 540 -5.96 -19.98 -16.10
CA ALA A 540 -7.15 -19.67 -15.33
C ALA A 540 -6.85 -19.43 -13.85
N HIS A 541 -5.79 -20.08 -13.31
CA HIS A 541 -5.37 -19.94 -11.93
C HIS A 541 -5.23 -18.49 -11.46
N GLY A 542 -4.63 -17.64 -12.26
CA GLY A 542 -4.52 -16.20 -11.96
C GLY A 542 -5.62 -15.36 -12.59
N ASP A 543 -6.10 -15.75 -13.79
CA ASP A 543 -7.04 -14.95 -14.58
C ASP A 543 -8.38 -14.74 -13.86
N VAL A 544 -8.85 -15.74 -13.07
CA VAL A 544 -10.15 -15.69 -12.35
C VAL A 544 -10.25 -14.51 -11.38
N VAL A 545 -9.15 -14.07 -10.77
CA VAL A 545 -9.12 -12.93 -9.83
C VAL A 545 -8.51 -11.68 -10.46
N ASN A 546 -7.64 -11.84 -11.48
CA ASN A 546 -6.85 -10.74 -12.01
C ASN A 546 -7.43 -10.10 -13.26
N GLU A 547 -8.31 -10.79 -14.00
CA GLU A 547 -8.84 -10.27 -15.24
C GLU A 547 -10.37 -10.19 -15.23
N PRO A 548 -10.95 -9.05 -15.68
CA PRO A 548 -12.39 -8.96 -15.88
C PRO A 548 -12.88 -10.13 -16.76
N SER A 549 -13.77 -10.94 -16.21
CA SER A 549 -14.29 -12.17 -16.82
C SER A 549 -15.60 -12.55 -16.14
N ASP A 550 -16.27 -13.60 -16.61
CA ASP A 550 -17.45 -14.13 -15.90
C ASP A 550 -17.09 -14.58 -14.47
N ALA A 551 -15.91 -15.21 -14.28
CA ALA A 551 -15.39 -15.60 -12.96
C ALA A 551 -15.20 -14.38 -12.05
N TRP A 552 -14.54 -13.37 -12.56
CA TRP A 552 -14.26 -12.14 -11.82
C TRP A 552 -15.56 -11.42 -11.39
N HIS A 553 -16.53 -11.30 -12.32
CA HIS A 553 -17.83 -10.69 -12.01
C HIS A 553 -18.63 -11.54 -11.01
N ASN A 554 -18.50 -12.85 -11.07
CA ASN A 554 -19.14 -13.76 -10.12
C ASN A 554 -18.57 -13.61 -8.70
N ILE A 555 -17.24 -13.48 -8.57
CA ILE A 555 -16.57 -13.15 -7.29
C ILE A 555 -17.06 -11.79 -6.78
N LEU A 556 -17.10 -10.76 -7.65
CA LEU A 556 -17.60 -9.44 -7.28
C LEU A 556 -19.05 -9.48 -6.81
N ALA A 557 -19.92 -10.24 -7.49
CA ALA A 557 -21.32 -10.40 -7.11
C ALA A 557 -21.46 -11.04 -5.71
N VAL A 558 -20.60 -12.00 -5.36
CA VAL A 558 -20.57 -12.54 -4.00
C VAL A 558 -20.09 -11.50 -3.00
N ILE A 559 -19.03 -10.73 -3.30
CA ILE A 559 -18.49 -9.69 -2.39
C ILE A 559 -19.55 -8.62 -2.13
N SER A 560 -20.20 -8.11 -3.17
CA SER A 560 -21.25 -7.09 -3.06
C SER A 560 -22.57 -7.63 -2.47
N GLY A 561 -22.77 -8.96 -2.52
CA GLY A 561 -24.04 -9.59 -2.12
C GLY A 561 -25.13 -9.50 -3.17
N ASP A 562 -24.77 -9.27 -4.41
CA ASP A 562 -25.69 -9.21 -5.55
C ASP A 562 -26.11 -10.61 -5.99
N ARG A 563 -27.15 -11.13 -5.33
CA ARG A 563 -27.64 -12.52 -5.50
C ARG A 563 -28.15 -12.80 -6.93
N GLU A 564 -28.58 -11.78 -7.65
CA GLU A 564 -29.15 -11.93 -9.01
C GLU A 564 -28.05 -12.25 -10.04
N HIS A 565 -26.82 -11.80 -9.77
CA HIS A 565 -25.66 -11.99 -10.64
C HIS A 565 -24.76 -13.15 -10.21
N ILE A 566 -25.01 -13.79 -9.05
CA ILE A 566 -24.25 -14.98 -8.64
C ILE A 566 -24.63 -16.17 -9.53
N ARG A 567 -23.65 -16.73 -10.23
CA ARG A 567 -23.78 -17.88 -11.11
C ARG A 567 -23.20 -19.12 -10.45
N VAL A 568 -24.05 -20.11 -10.21
CA VAL A 568 -23.66 -21.39 -9.62
C VAL A 568 -23.53 -22.47 -10.68
N ARG A 569 -22.69 -23.46 -10.40
CA ARG A 569 -22.41 -24.59 -11.30
C ARG A 569 -23.30 -25.80 -11.00
#